data_f6fa586b9b47e40ea7ce0f701f1bc437
#
_entry.id   f6fa586b9b47e40ea7ce0f701f1bc437
#
_cell.length_a   1.000
_cell.length_b   1.000
_cell.length_c   1.000
_cell.angle_alpha   90.00
_cell.angle_beta   90.00
_cell.angle_gamma   90.00
#
_symmetry.space_group_name_H-M   'P 1'
#
loop_
_entity.id
_entity.type
_entity.pdbx_description
1 polymer ?
#
loop_
_entity_poly.entity_id
_entity_poly.type
_entity_poly.pdbx_seq_one_letter_code
_entity_poly.pdbx_strand_id
1 'polypeptide(L)'
;EGIKDVLNCRIGLEGLFGGIIRGMAYPDTGIRDFHNIASYENIRGYLKNLGIVYSRSLGADNDSFALPTDWYNWIPTAHHNNENIMAYIDKFIGKQGSYCAARTPWLFYLWGHSYEFGNAGNWEHLENICKKLSNRDDVWYATNIEIYDYVNAYNSLIHSADGSMVYNPTLCDVWFDIDETEYCVKSGETIKIATK
;
A
#
# COMPACT_ATOMS: atom_id res chain seq x y z
N GLU A 1 -15.88 -23.42 1.46
CA GLU A 1 -14.51 -23.94 1.33
C GLU A 1 -13.52 -22.77 1.45
N GLY A 2 -13.52 -21.76 0.60
CA GLY A 2 -12.57 -20.66 0.60
C GLY A 2 -12.43 -19.87 1.94
N ILE A 3 -13.51 -19.68 2.68
CA ILE A 3 -13.43 -19.04 4.02
C ILE A 3 -12.57 -19.86 4.98
N LYS A 4 -12.71 -21.18 4.97
CA LYS A 4 -11.91 -22.08 5.81
C LYS A 4 -10.45 -22.08 5.38
N ASP A 5 -10.18 -21.99 4.08
CA ASP A 5 -8.82 -21.98 3.54
C ASP A 5 -8.08 -20.70 3.98
N VAL A 6 -8.72 -19.53 3.87
CA VAL A 6 -8.16 -18.27 4.34
C VAL A 6 -7.91 -18.31 5.85
N LEU A 7 -8.89 -18.81 6.64
CA LEU A 7 -8.73 -18.92 8.09
C LEU A 7 -7.61 -19.87 8.48
N ASN A 8 -7.54 -21.05 7.88
CA ASN A 8 -6.50 -22.04 8.17
C ASN A 8 -5.11 -21.54 7.77
N CYS A 9 -5.00 -20.87 6.62
CA CYS A 9 -3.76 -20.25 6.17
C CYS A 9 -3.29 -19.18 7.19
N ARG A 10 -4.19 -18.31 7.61
CA ARG A 10 -3.90 -17.29 8.61
C ARG A 10 -3.43 -17.90 9.94
N ILE A 11 -4.16 -18.88 10.48
CA ILE A 11 -3.79 -19.59 11.72
C ILE A 11 -2.41 -20.23 11.58
N GLY A 12 -2.13 -20.89 10.46
CA GLY A 12 -0.84 -21.53 10.21
C GLY A 12 0.31 -20.52 10.15
N LEU A 13 0.12 -19.40 9.46
CA LEU A 13 1.12 -18.34 9.37
C LEU A 13 1.36 -17.64 10.72
N GLU A 14 0.28 -17.34 11.46
CA GLU A 14 0.38 -16.74 12.80
C GLU A 14 1.13 -17.66 13.78
N GLY A 15 0.87 -18.97 13.71
CA GLY A 15 1.59 -19.96 14.50
C GLY A 15 3.07 -20.09 14.13
N LEU A 16 3.41 -19.92 12.84
CA LEU A 16 4.76 -20.00 12.33
C LEU A 16 5.59 -18.74 12.66
N PHE A 17 5.01 -17.57 12.47
CA PHE A 17 5.73 -16.29 12.57
C PHE A 17 5.55 -15.59 13.94
N GLY A 18 4.61 -16.02 14.75
CA GLY A 18 4.35 -15.41 16.07
C GLY A 18 3.78 -13.98 15.99
N GLY A 19 3.19 -13.59 14.88
CA GLY A 19 2.62 -12.26 14.64
C GLY A 19 1.23 -12.34 14.02
N ILE A 20 0.44 -11.27 14.17
CA ILE A 20 -0.92 -11.20 13.63
C ILE A 20 -0.87 -10.94 12.13
N ILE A 21 -1.44 -11.83 11.32
CA ILE A 21 -1.53 -11.70 9.87
C ILE A 21 -2.84 -10.99 9.50
N ARG A 22 -2.75 -9.82 8.89
CA ARG A 22 -3.90 -8.96 8.57
C ARG A 22 -4.08 -8.68 7.08
N GLY A 23 -3.19 -9.17 6.23
CA GLY A 23 -3.23 -8.94 4.80
C GLY A 23 -3.08 -10.21 4.00
N MET A 24 -3.54 -10.17 2.75
CA MET A 24 -3.39 -11.29 1.82
C MET A 24 -3.25 -10.81 0.36
N ALA A 25 -3.01 -11.75 -0.52
CA ALA A 25 -3.22 -11.60 -1.96
C ALA A 25 -4.23 -12.65 -2.40
N TYR A 26 -5.14 -12.30 -3.30
CA TYR A 26 -6.03 -13.28 -3.89
C TYR A 26 -5.20 -14.30 -4.68
N PRO A 27 -5.54 -15.59 -4.59
CA PRO A 27 -4.93 -16.61 -5.44
C PRO A 27 -5.37 -16.45 -6.89
N ASP A 28 -4.58 -16.98 -7.82
CA ASP A 28 -4.87 -17.06 -9.23
C ASP A 28 -5.24 -15.70 -9.87
N THR A 29 -6.31 -15.61 -10.65
CA THR A 29 -6.75 -14.38 -11.33
C THR A 29 -7.38 -13.33 -10.42
N GLY A 30 -7.60 -13.68 -9.15
CA GLY A 30 -8.16 -12.76 -8.15
C GLY A 30 -9.61 -12.38 -8.43
N ILE A 31 -9.96 -11.14 -8.13
CA ILE A 31 -11.35 -10.66 -8.26
C ILE A 31 -11.82 -10.41 -9.70
N ARG A 32 -10.96 -10.56 -10.70
CA ARG A 32 -11.36 -10.43 -12.11
C ARG A 32 -12.47 -11.41 -12.50
N ASP A 33 -12.48 -12.59 -11.90
CA ASP A 33 -13.45 -13.63 -12.21
C ASP A 33 -14.72 -13.53 -11.36
N PHE A 34 -14.83 -12.52 -10.51
CA PHE A 34 -16.08 -12.23 -9.85
C PHE A 34 -17.07 -11.64 -10.84
N HIS A 35 -17.98 -12.47 -11.30
CA HIS A 35 -18.95 -12.12 -12.36
C HIS A 35 -19.97 -11.06 -11.95
N ASN A 36 -19.98 -10.63 -10.69
CA ASN A 36 -20.88 -9.58 -10.23
C ASN A 36 -20.43 -8.92 -8.91
N ILE A 37 -20.89 -7.69 -8.69
CA ILE A 37 -20.60 -6.89 -7.50
C ILE A 37 -21.01 -7.61 -6.20
N ALA A 38 -22.12 -8.34 -6.19
CA ALA A 38 -22.60 -9.04 -5.00
C ALA A 38 -21.63 -10.13 -4.54
N SER A 39 -20.98 -10.85 -5.45
CA SER A 39 -19.94 -11.82 -5.12
C SER A 39 -18.71 -11.16 -4.50
N TYR A 40 -18.29 -10.02 -5.02
CA TYR A 40 -17.17 -9.24 -4.46
C TYR A 40 -17.50 -8.74 -3.05
N GLU A 41 -18.66 -8.12 -2.84
CA GLU A 41 -19.10 -7.62 -1.54
C GLU A 41 -19.19 -8.74 -0.48
N ASN A 42 -19.65 -9.93 -0.87
CA ASN A 42 -19.66 -11.08 0.04
C ASN A 42 -18.24 -11.50 0.45
N ILE A 43 -17.30 -11.56 -0.51
CA ILE A 43 -15.91 -11.89 -0.20
C ILE A 43 -15.28 -10.84 0.69
N ARG A 44 -15.43 -9.58 0.36
CA ARG A 44 -14.98 -8.45 1.17
C ARG A 44 -15.54 -8.53 2.59
N GLY A 45 -16.83 -8.85 2.72
CA GLY A 45 -17.50 -9.00 4.02
C GLY A 45 -16.88 -10.09 4.89
N TYR A 46 -16.67 -11.28 4.35
CA TYR A 46 -16.08 -12.36 5.16
C TYR A 46 -14.57 -12.13 5.42
N LEU A 47 -13.81 -11.57 4.49
CA LEU A 47 -12.39 -11.21 4.72
C LEU A 47 -12.28 -10.23 5.88
N LYS A 48 -13.12 -9.20 5.90
CA LYS A 48 -13.21 -8.24 7.00
C LYS A 48 -13.51 -8.94 8.33
N ASN A 49 -14.48 -9.87 8.35
CA ASN A 49 -14.83 -10.63 9.55
C ASN A 49 -13.73 -11.60 10.00
N LEU A 50 -12.87 -12.03 9.09
CA LEU A 50 -11.66 -12.79 9.40
C LEU A 50 -10.48 -11.91 9.82
N GLY A 51 -10.68 -10.60 9.96
CA GLY A 51 -9.61 -9.66 10.36
C GLY A 51 -8.58 -9.38 9.28
N ILE A 52 -8.88 -9.70 8.01
CA ILE A 52 -8.08 -9.27 6.86
C ILE A 52 -8.46 -7.83 6.54
N VAL A 53 -7.49 -6.95 6.41
CA VAL A 53 -7.70 -5.52 6.19
C VAL A 53 -7.37 -5.05 4.79
N TYR A 54 -6.57 -5.83 4.05
CA TYR A 54 -6.34 -5.61 2.62
C TYR A 54 -6.14 -6.91 1.87
N SER A 55 -6.42 -6.87 0.58
CA SER A 55 -6.12 -7.98 -0.33
C SER A 55 -5.62 -7.46 -1.67
N ARG A 56 -4.40 -7.87 -2.07
CA ARG A 56 -3.86 -7.58 -3.39
C ARG A 56 -4.63 -8.39 -4.43
N SER A 57 -5.12 -7.72 -5.45
CA SER A 57 -5.71 -8.38 -6.61
C SER A 57 -4.67 -8.59 -7.71
N LEU A 58 -4.84 -9.67 -8.46
CA LEU A 58 -4.20 -9.86 -9.75
C LEU A 58 -5.03 -9.09 -10.77
N GLY A 59 -4.39 -8.28 -11.52
CA GLY A 59 -5.06 -7.54 -12.54
C GLY A 59 -4.08 -7.12 -13.60
N ALA A 60 -4.53 -6.38 -14.59
CA ALA A 60 -3.62 -5.57 -15.38
C ALA A 60 -2.92 -4.62 -14.42
N ASP A 61 -1.65 -4.36 -14.71
CA ASP A 61 -0.96 -3.26 -14.08
C ASP A 61 -1.85 -2.02 -14.17
N ASN A 62 -1.96 -1.27 -13.07
CA ASN A 62 -2.80 -0.08 -13.09
C ASN A 62 -2.10 1.16 -13.67
N ASP A 63 -0.80 1.03 -13.95
CA ASP A 63 0.06 2.10 -14.50
C ASP A 63 -0.02 3.41 -13.70
N SER A 64 -0.33 3.31 -12.42
CA SER A 64 -0.60 4.42 -11.53
C SER A 64 0.26 4.34 -10.27
N PHE A 65 0.54 5.50 -9.71
CA PHE A 65 1.18 5.65 -8.40
C PHE A 65 0.20 6.14 -7.32
N ALA A 66 -1.09 6.12 -7.62
CA ALA A 66 -2.11 6.49 -6.64
C ALA A 66 -2.22 5.45 -5.52
N LEU A 67 -2.54 5.93 -4.32
CA LEU A 67 -2.94 5.05 -3.23
C LEU A 67 -4.24 4.32 -3.59
N PRO A 68 -4.46 3.09 -3.08
CA PRO A 68 -5.68 2.35 -3.37
C PRO A 68 -6.90 3.07 -2.77
N THR A 69 -8.00 3.07 -3.51
CA THR A 69 -9.31 3.52 -3.04
C THR A 69 -10.11 2.40 -2.39
N ASP A 70 -9.77 1.15 -2.71
CA ASP A 70 -10.34 -0.06 -2.11
C ASP A 70 -9.22 -1.02 -1.71
N TRP A 71 -9.01 -1.17 -0.41
CA TRP A 71 -7.97 -2.03 0.15
C TRP A 71 -8.20 -3.52 -0.14
N TYR A 72 -9.43 -3.96 -0.37
CA TYR A 72 -9.73 -5.35 -0.74
C TYR A 72 -9.60 -5.63 -2.23
N ASN A 73 -9.32 -4.58 -3.02
CA ASN A 73 -8.99 -4.64 -4.43
C ASN A 73 -7.73 -3.81 -4.71
N TRP A 74 -6.65 -4.12 -4.00
CA TRP A 74 -5.41 -3.39 -4.14
C TRP A 74 -4.65 -3.85 -5.39
N ILE A 75 -4.77 -3.09 -6.47
CA ILE A 75 -4.11 -3.36 -7.75
C ILE A 75 -2.69 -2.81 -7.72
N PRO A 76 -1.65 -3.64 -7.99
CA PRO A 76 -0.26 -3.17 -8.07
C PRO A 76 -0.04 -2.18 -9.22
N THR A 77 1.05 -1.39 -9.12
CA THR A 77 1.46 -0.47 -10.18
C THR A 77 1.86 -1.24 -11.42
N ALA A 78 2.76 -2.22 -11.29
CA ALA A 78 3.25 -3.00 -12.42
C ALA A 78 3.80 -4.36 -12.01
N HIS A 79 3.69 -5.33 -12.91
CA HIS A 79 4.43 -6.58 -12.86
C HIS A 79 5.90 -6.33 -13.25
N HIS A 80 6.83 -7.09 -12.65
CA HIS A 80 8.27 -6.92 -12.96
C HIS A 80 8.62 -7.14 -14.44
N ASN A 81 7.82 -7.92 -15.16
CA ASN A 81 7.99 -8.17 -16.61
C ASN A 81 7.27 -7.13 -17.51
N ASN A 82 6.66 -6.08 -16.91
CA ASN A 82 6.09 -5.01 -17.71
C ASN A 82 7.19 -4.35 -18.54
N GLU A 83 6.99 -4.21 -19.85
CA GLU A 83 7.96 -3.61 -20.76
C GLU A 83 8.34 -2.17 -20.41
N ASN A 84 7.43 -1.45 -19.73
CA ASN A 84 7.62 -0.07 -19.31
C ASN A 84 8.18 0.06 -17.88
N ILE A 85 8.55 -1.04 -17.20
CA ILE A 85 8.90 -1.02 -15.77
C ILE A 85 10.02 -0.02 -15.46
N MET A 86 11.03 0.07 -16.30
CA MET A 86 12.14 1.01 -16.08
C MET A 86 11.70 2.47 -16.26
N ALA A 87 10.79 2.74 -17.19
CA ALA A 87 10.21 4.06 -17.38
C ALA A 87 9.30 4.46 -16.20
N TYR A 88 8.56 3.51 -15.63
CA TYR A 88 7.76 3.76 -14.41
C TYR A 88 8.65 4.07 -13.22
N ILE A 89 9.75 3.35 -13.05
CA ILE A 89 10.73 3.65 -12.01
C ILE A 89 11.28 5.07 -12.21
N ASP A 90 11.71 5.43 -13.42
CA ASP A 90 12.23 6.77 -13.72
C ASP A 90 11.20 7.86 -13.42
N LYS A 91 9.96 7.63 -13.80
CA LYS A 91 8.86 8.56 -13.49
C LYS A 91 8.63 8.67 -11.98
N PHE A 92 8.64 7.55 -11.25
CA PHE A 92 8.43 7.53 -9.82
C PHE A 92 9.53 8.30 -9.06
N ILE A 93 10.80 7.98 -9.34
CA ILE A 93 11.93 8.64 -8.69
C ILE A 93 12.16 10.07 -9.18
N GLY A 94 11.70 10.41 -10.39
CA GLY A 94 11.80 11.75 -10.97
C GLY A 94 10.74 12.73 -10.48
N LYS A 95 9.81 12.31 -9.60
CA LYS A 95 8.78 13.19 -9.01
C LYS A 95 9.41 14.33 -8.19
N GLN A 96 10.60 14.11 -7.66
CA GLN A 96 11.29 15.08 -6.82
C GLN A 96 11.55 16.39 -7.60
N GLY A 97 11.07 17.50 -7.08
CA GLY A 97 11.22 18.83 -7.70
C GLY A 97 10.20 19.17 -8.78
N SER A 98 9.31 18.26 -9.18
CA SER A 98 8.19 18.66 -10.02
C SER A 98 7.14 19.36 -9.17
N TYR A 99 6.73 20.57 -9.56
CA TYR A 99 5.58 21.24 -8.99
C TYR A 99 4.34 20.38 -9.26
N CYS A 100 3.99 19.55 -8.32
CA CYS A 100 2.80 18.74 -8.40
C CYS A 100 1.69 19.44 -7.61
N ALA A 101 0.68 19.92 -8.30
CA ALA A 101 -0.50 20.51 -7.68
C ALA A 101 -1.22 19.53 -6.74
N ALA A 102 -1.11 18.24 -6.99
CA ALA A 102 -1.56 17.19 -6.09
C ALA A 102 -0.41 16.78 -5.17
N ARG A 103 -0.38 17.31 -3.97
CA ARG A 103 0.57 16.95 -2.89
C ARG A 103 0.24 15.58 -2.27
N THR A 104 -0.21 14.63 -3.09
CA THR A 104 -0.50 13.27 -2.66
C THR A 104 0.75 12.41 -2.73
N PRO A 105 1.00 11.55 -1.73
CA PRO A 105 2.09 10.60 -1.80
C PRO A 105 1.90 9.65 -2.98
N TRP A 106 3.01 9.26 -3.61
CA TRP A 106 3.01 8.25 -4.65
C TRP A 106 3.37 6.89 -4.07
N LEU A 107 2.67 5.87 -4.53
CA LEU A 107 2.93 4.48 -4.22
C LEU A 107 3.44 3.76 -5.46
N PHE A 108 4.61 3.15 -5.38
CA PHE A 108 5.11 2.23 -6.38
C PHE A 108 5.00 0.81 -5.86
N TYR A 109 4.05 0.05 -6.40
CA TYR A 109 3.80 -1.32 -6.00
C TYR A 109 4.21 -2.28 -7.11
N LEU A 110 5.42 -2.82 -6.99
CA LEU A 110 5.95 -3.85 -7.87
C LEU A 110 5.50 -5.24 -7.39
N TRP A 111 5.13 -6.11 -8.31
CA TRP A 111 4.77 -7.49 -8.01
C TRP A 111 5.32 -8.47 -9.03
N GLY A 112 5.21 -9.76 -8.74
CA GLY A 112 5.61 -10.86 -9.62
C GLY A 112 5.99 -12.09 -8.83
N HIS A 113 6.61 -13.06 -9.49
CA HIS A 113 6.99 -14.33 -8.89
C HIS A 113 8.48 -14.60 -9.06
N SER A 114 9.13 -15.07 -8.01
CA SER A 114 10.57 -15.36 -8.02
C SER A 114 10.96 -16.45 -9.01
N TYR A 115 10.08 -17.44 -9.26
CA TYR A 115 10.33 -18.50 -10.22
C TYR A 115 10.45 -17.99 -11.67
N GLU A 116 9.84 -16.86 -11.99
CA GLU A 116 9.89 -16.26 -13.34
C GLU A 116 11.31 -15.84 -13.70
N PHE A 117 12.06 -15.26 -12.75
CA PHE A 117 13.47 -14.92 -12.95
C PHE A 117 14.33 -16.17 -13.13
N GLY A 118 14.05 -17.25 -12.38
CA GLY A 118 14.73 -18.51 -12.52
C GLY A 118 14.49 -19.15 -13.89
N ASN A 119 13.24 -19.16 -14.34
CA ASN A 119 12.85 -19.73 -15.63
C ASN A 119 13.41 -18.94 -16.81
N ALA A 120 13.43 -17.62 -16.70
CA ALA A 120 13.95 -16.73 -17.75
C ALA A 120 15.48 -16.54 -17.69
N GLY A 121 16.14 -16.96 -16.61
CA GLY A 121 17.58 -16.75 -16.40
C GLY A 121 17.97 -15.26 -16.30
N ASN A 122 17.05 -14.42 -15.85
CA ASN A 122 17.21 -12.95 -15.91
C ASN A 122 17.22 -12.26 -14.52
N TRP A 123 17.85 -12.88 -13.53
CA TRP A 123 18.02 -12.28 -12.19
C TRP A 123 18.61 -10.88 -12.20
N GLU A 124 19.46 -10.59 -13.19
CA GLU A 124 20.03 -9.25 -13.40
C GLU A 124 18.94 -8.17 -13.58
N HIS A 125 17.82 -8.51 -14.19
CA HIS A 125 16.68 -7.60 -14.32
C HIS A 125 16.16 -7.15 -12.96
N LEU A 126 15.96 -8.09 -12.02
CA LEU A 126 15.56 -7.76 -10.64
C LEU A 126 16.61 -6.91 -9.93
N GLU A 127 17.90 -7.27 -10.08
CA GLU A 127 18.98 -6.48 -9.49
C GLU A 127 19.00 -5.04 -10.00
N ASN A 128 18.77 -4.83 -11.29
CA ASN A 128 18.72 -3.49 -11.89
C ASN A 128 17.54 -2.67 -11.36
N ILE A 129 16.36 -3.28 -11.20
CA ILE A 129 15.20 -2.65 -10.55
C ILE A 129 15.57 -2.24 -9.13
N CYS A 130 16.12 -3.16 -8.33
CA CYS A 130 16.50 -2.91 -6.95
C CYS A 130 17.58 -1.83 -6.83
N LYS A 131 18.63 -1.89 -7.65
CA LYS A 131 19.71 -0.88 -7.65
C LYS A 131 19.17 0.53 -7.93
N LYS A 132 18.21 0.64 -8.85
CA LYS A 132 17.62 1.92 -9.24
C LYS A 132 16.71 2.52 -8.17
N LEU A 133 16.01 1.68 -7.44
CA LEU A 133 15.07 2.09 -6.38
C LEU A 133 15.71 2.21 -5.00
N SER A 134 16.85 1.54 -4.73
CA SER A 134 17.45 1.47 -3.40
C SER A 134 18.18 2.74 -2.97
N ASN A 135 18.40 2.86 -1.64
CA ASN A 135 19.22 3.90 -1.00
C ASN A 135 18.77 5.33 -1.33
N ARG A 136 17.47 5.58 -1.26
CA ARG A 136 16.87 6.88 -1.51
C ARG A 136 16.21 7.40 -0.23
N ASP A 137 16.58 8.60 0.19
CA ASP A 137 16.05 9.26 1.39
C ASP A 137 14.62 9.80 1.18
N ASP A 138 14.21 9.97 -0.09
CA ASP A 138 12.88 10.44 -0.49
C ASP A 138 11.87 9.29 -0.74
N VAL A 139 12.26 8.05 -0.46
CA VAL A 139 11.42 6.85 -0.63
C VAL A 139 11.29 6.09 0.67
N TRP A 140 10.07 5.95 1.15
CA TRP A 140 9.77 5.06 2.25
C TRP A 140 9.57 3.62 1.74
N TYR A 141 10.46 2.73 2.15
CA TYR A 141 10.39 1.29 1.85
C TYR A 141 9.56 0.62 2.93
N ALA A 142 8.38 0.16 2.57
CA ALA A 142 7.43 -0.35 3.53
C ALA A 142 6.75 -1.64 3.06
N THR A 143 6.32 -2.43 4.02
CA THR A 143 5.42 -3.55 3.77
C THR A 143 4.00 -3.05 3.51
N ASN A 144 3.18 -3.89 2.87
CA ASN A 144 1.79 -3.54 2.58
C ASN A 144 1.00 -3.18 3.85
N ILE A 145 1.27 -3.86 4.95
CA ILE A 145 0.54 -3.60 6.21
C ILE A 145 0.96 -2.26 6.83
N GLU A 146 2.23 -1.89 6.74
CA GLU A 146 2.71 -0.59 7.21
C GLU A 146 2.09 0.55 6.41
N ILE A 147 1.98 0.40 5.08
CA ILE A 147 1.31 1.39 4.22
C ILE A 147 -0.17 1.50 4.61
N TYR A 148 -0.86 0.37 4.78
CA TYR A 148 -2.26 0.35 5.21
C TYR A 148 -2.44 1.08 6.55
N ASP A 149 -1.63 0.73 7.54
CA ASP A 149 -1.72 1.31 8.89
C ASP A 149 -1.43 2.81 8.88
N TYR A 150 -0.42 3.24 8.14
CA TYR A 150 -0.05 4.65 8.06
C TYR A 150 -1.12 5.50 7.35
N VAL A 151 -1.64 5.02 6.22
CA VAL A 151 -2.71 5.74 5.50
C VAL A 151 -3.98 5.84 6.35
N ASN A 152 -4.33 4.79 7.09
CA ASN A 152 -5.47 4.85 8.01
C ASN A 152 -5.20 5.76 9.20
N ALA A 153 -3.98 5.80 9.72
CA ALA A 153 -3.59 6.72 10.78
C ALA A 153 -3.72 8.18 10.32
N TYR A 154 -3.22 8.49 9.13
CA TYR A 154 -3.36 9.81 8.52
C TYR A 154 -4.84 10.22 8.35
N ASN A 155 -5.65 9.32 7.80
CA ASN A 155 -7.09 9.56 7.58
C ASN A 155 -7.91 9.65 8.89
N SER A 156 -7.33 9.21 10.01
CA SER A 156 -7.96 9.26 11.33
C SER A 156 -7.65 10.53 12.11
N LEU A 157 -6.78 11.39 11.58
CA LEU A 157 -6.48 12.67 12.22
C LEU A 157 -7.74 13.52 12.38
N ILE A 158 -7.89 14.12 13.55
CA ILE A 158 -9.05 14.95 13.90
C ILE A 158 -8.61 16.40 13.94
N HIS A 159 -9.24 17.21 13.10
CA HIS A 159 -8.96 18.64 13.00
C HIS A 159 -9.97 19.45 13.84
N SER A 160 -9.49 20.53 14.49
CA SER A 160 -10.40 21.51 15.11
C SER A 160 -11.25 22.20 14.05
N ALA A 161 -12.40 22.74 14.47
CA ALA A 161 -13.36 23.39 13.56
C ALA A 161 -12.76 24.59 12.79
N ASP A 162 -11.78 25.27 13.36
CA ASP A 162 -11.06 26.39 12.77
C ASP A 162 -9.77 25.99 12.05
N GLY A 163 -9.43 24.68 12.06
CA GLY A 163 -8.21 24.15 11.45
C GLY A 163 -6.91 24.47 12.21
N SER A 164 -6.98 25.10 13.38
CA SER A 164 -5.78 25.52 14.14
C SER A 164 -5.11 24.41 14.94
N MET A 165 -5.77 23.25 15.08
CA MET A 165 -5.26 22.11 15.85
C MET A 165 -5.52 20.80 15.13
N VAL A 166 -4.60 19.84 15.34
CA VAL A 166 -4.76 18.45 14.88
C VAL A 166 -4.48 17.51 16.04
N TYR A 167 -5.38 16.56 16.25
CA TYR A 167 -5.25 15.47 17.21
C TYR A 167 -5.05 14.14 16.49
N ASN A 168 -4.09 13.35 16.95
CA ASN A 168 -3.82 12.02 16.45
C ASN A 168 -4.36 10.94 17.41
N PRO A 169 -5.50 10.29 17.11
CA PRO A 169 -6.07 9.24 17.95
C PRO A 169 -5.42 7.86 17.74
N THR A 170 -4.38 7.74 16.91
CA THR A 170 -3.81 6.47 16.49
C THR A 170 -2.55 6.10 17.28
N LEU A 171 -2.02 4.88 17.03
CA LEU A 171 -0.78 4.41 17.65
C LEU A 171 0.48 4.73 16.80
N CYS A 172 0.32 5.36 15.65
CA CYS A 172 1.42 5.74 14.75
C CYS A 172 1.68 7.24 14.88
N ASP A 173 2.93 7.66 14.84
CA ASP A 173 3.28 9.07 14.61
C ASP A 173 2.96 9.40 13.15
N VAL A 174 2.26 10.51 12.92
CA VAL A 174 1.80 10.91 11.58
C VAL A 174 2.46 12.21 11.16
N TRP A 175 3.06 12.18 9.97
CA TRP A 175 3.69 13.33 9.34
C TRP A 175 2.81 13.86 8.21
N PHE A 176 2.70 15.17 8.10
CA PHE A 176 2.02 15.84 7.00
C PHE A 176 2.60 17.24 6.78
N ASP A 177 2.32 17.81 5.64
CA ASP A 177 2.74 19.16 5.25
C ASP A 177 1.52 20.05 5.08
N ILE A 178 1.65 21.30 5.57
CA ILE A 178 0.72 22.39 5.28
C ILE A 178 1.54 23.59 4.83
N ASP A 179 1.33 24.05 3.62
CA ASP A 179 2.01 25.23 3.06
C ASP A 179 3.54 25.18 3.23
N GLU A 180 4.14 24.03 2.87
CA GLU A 180 5.58 23.78 2.95
C GLU A 180 6.14 23.72 4.39
N THR A 181 5.28 23.64 5.38
CA THR A 181 5.65 23.42 6.77
C THR A 181 5.33 22.00 7.17
N GLU A 182 6.35 21.24 7.56
CA GLU A 182 6.19 19.87 8.02
C GLU A 182 5.74 19.82 9.48
N TYR A 183 4.78 18.97 9.75
CA TYR A 183 4.26 18.69 11.08
C TYR A 183 4.37 17.19 11.37
N CYS A 184 4.69 16.88 12.62
CA CYS A 184 4.58 15.53 13.17
C CYS A 184 3.61 15.56 14.34
N VAL A 185 2.56 14.74 14.30
CA VAL A 185 1.63 14.55 15.41
C VAL A 185 1.86 13.16 15.98
N LYS A 186 2.41 13.10 17.18
CA LYS A 186 2.68 11.83 17.85
C LYS A 186 1.39 11.14 18.27
N SER A 187 1.50 9.84 18.51
CA SER A 187 0.39 9.04 19.04
C SER A 187 -0.24 9.70 20.28
N GLY A 188 -1.55 9.93 20.24
CA GLY A 188 -2.31 10.55 21.34
C GLY A 188 -2.07 12.05 21.55
N GLU A 189 -1.29 12.70 20.71
CA GLU A 189 -0.94 14.10 20.84
C GLU A 189 -1.94 15.03 20.11
N THR A 190 -2.07 16.25 20.61
CA THR A 190 -2.70 17.37 19.89
C THR A 190 -1.65 18.45 19.66
N ILE A 191 -1.46 18.85 18.41
CA ILE A 191 -0.56 19.96 18.06
C ILE A 191 -1.34 21.16 17.56
N LYS A 192 -0.69 22.33 17.62
CA LYS A 192 -1.18 23.55 16.96
C LYS A 192 -0.56 23.67 15.58
N ILE A 193 -1.36 24.10 14.63
CA ILE A 193 -0.94 24.43 13.27
C ILE A 193 -0.83 25.95 13.17
N ALA A 194 0.26 26.44 12.58
CA ALA A 194 0.40 27.86 12.31
C ALA A 194 -0.67 28.27 11.28
N THR A 195 -1.65 29.02 11.70
CA THR A 195 -2.59 29.72 10.79
C THR A 195 -1.90 30.96 10.26
N LYS A 196 -1.80 31.08 8.94
CA LYS A 196 -1.37 32.33 8.30
C LYS A 196 -2.46 33.39 8.39
#